data_158b87042647ae1a0f6d4a71ca51bdb0
#
_entry.id   158b87042647ae1a0f6d4a71ca51bdb0
#
_cell.length_a   1.000
_cell.length_b   1.000
_cell.length_c   1.000
_cell.angle_alpha   90.00
_cell.angle_beta   90.00
_cell.angle_gamma   90.00
#
_symmetry.space_group_name_H-M   'P 1'
#
loop_
_entity.id
_entity.type
_entity.pdbx_description
1 polymer ?
#
loop_
_entity_poly.entity_id
_entity_poly.type
_entity_poly.pdbx_seq_one_letter_code
_entity_poly.pdbx_strand_id
1 'polypeptide(L)'
;MNPSAAERHCYPMAPLIRYTLVLLYLALVLPLPALAPDGLRLWLLLMVPLGLVLVLAMVSERVELDVEGLRVGPAPWCAWLLRRGWQLQWGEVKALVPVGTSQGGRVYYVRTGQKAHLLPQRVENFEDFLGRFSSNSGIDISGVQRLTPPWTYKLLAASSGLMVAAELLVGGVRFSRGL
;
A
#
# COMPACT_ATOMS: atom_id res chain seq x y z
N MET A 1 -28.59 -3.90 25.41
CA MET A 1 -28.21 -4.28 24.04
C MET A 1 -27.53 -3.08 23.43
N ASN A 2 -26.22 -3.18 23.15
CA ASN A 2 -25.40 -2.04 22.69
C ASN A 2 -25.54 -1.95 21.16
N PRO A 3 -26.16 -0.91 20.57
CA PRO A 3 -26.46 -0.84 19.14
C PRO A 3 -25.26 -0.36 18.30
N SER A 4 -24.05 -0.38 18.81
CA SER A 4 -22.89 0.25 18.19
C SER A 4 -21.78 -0.70 17.75
N ALA A 5 -22.09 -1.95 17.44
CA ALA A 5 -21.23 -2.74 16.56
C ALA A 5 -21.65 -2.49 15.10
N ALA A 6 -21.73 -1.23 14.70
CA ALA A 6 -21.90 -0.84 13.32
C ALA A 6 -20.84 -1.56 12.48
N GLU A 7 -21.27 -2.31 11.47
CA GLU A 7 -20.41 -3.09 10.59
C GLU A 7 -19.28 -2.22 10.03
N ARG A 8 -18.10 -2.33 10.64
CA ARG A 8 -16.90 -1.70 10.11
C ARG A 8 -16.32 -2.60 9.05
N HIS A 9 -16.24 -2.07 7.84
CA HIS A 9 -15.58 -2.75 6.74
C HIS A 9 -14.17 -2.19 6.59
N CYS A 10 -13.17 -3.08 6.65
CA CYS A 10 -11.77 -2.72 6.53
C CYS A 10 -11.21 -3.26 5.21
N TYR A 11 -10.67 -2.37 4.39
CA TYR A 11 -10.05 -2.66 3.11
C TYR A 11 -8.55 -2.36 3.19
N PRO A 12 -7.71 -3.36 3.48
CA PRO A 12 -6.27 -3.20 3.46
C PRO A 12 -5.75 -3.02 2.04
N MET A 13 -4.49 -2.63 1.89
CA MET A 13 -3.81 -2.63 0.60
C MET A 13 -3.84 -4.05 -0.01
N ALA A 14 -4.12 -4.13 -1.31
CA ALA A 14 -4.21 -5.38 -2.05
C ALA A 14 -2.95 -6.24 -1.84
N PRO A 15 -3.10 -7.55 -1.48
CA PRO A 15 -1.98 -8.42 -1.12
C PRO A 15 -0.90 -8.50 -2.19
N LEU A 16 -1.31 -8.58 -3.47
CA LEU A 16 -0.38 -8.59 -4.59
C LEU A 16 0.54 -7.36 -4.58
N ILE A 17 -0.01 -6.16 -4.37
CA ILE A 17 0.77 -4.92 -4.34
C ILE A 17 1.70 -4.91 -3.14
N ARG A 18 1.18 -5.28 -1.97
CA ARG A 18 1.95 -5.34 -0.72
C ARG A 18 3.15 -6.26 -0.83
N TYR A 19 2.94 -7.51 -1.28
CA TYR A 19 4.03 -8.48 -1.43
C TYR A 19 5.02 -8.07 -2.51
N THR A 20 4.54 -7.51 -3.64
CA THR A 20 5.43 -7.01 -4.69
C THR A 20 6.38 -5.94 -4.19
N LEU A 21 5.88 -4.94 -3.43
CA LEU A 21 6.71 -3.87 -2.91
C LEU A 21 7.72 -4.35 -1.88
N VAL A 22 7.34 -5.31 -1.02
CA VAL A 22 8.26 -5.94 -0.06
C VAL A 22 9.35 -6.75 -0.78
N LEU A 23 8.95 -7.58 -1.77
CA LEU A 23 9.90 -8.36 -2.58
C LEU A 23 10.86 -7.46 -3.35
N LEU A 24 10.37 -6.38 -3.94
CA LEU A 24 11.20 -5.40 -4.65
C LEU A 24 12.21 -4.76 -3.70
N TYR A 25 11.79 -4.37 -2.49
CA TYR A 25 12.69 -3.86 -1.49
C TYR A 25 13.79 -4.87 -1.15
N LEU A 26 13.42 -6.12 -0.88
CA LEU A 26 14.37 -7.19 -0.54
C LEU A 26 15.35 -7.43 -1.70
N ALA A 27 14.85 -7.54 -2.93
CA ALA A 27 15.68 -7.74 -4.11
C ALA A 27 16.74 -6.63 -4.34
N LEU A 28 16.41 -5.40 -3.97
CA LEU A 28 17.34 -4.29 -4.15
C LEU A 28 18.32 -4.08 -3.00
N VAL A 29 17.91 -4.44 -1.79
CA VAL A 29 18.62 -4.02 -0.58
C VAL A 29 19.34 -5.18 0.11
N LEU A 30 18.85 -6.42 -0.06
CA LEU A 30 19.45 -7.60 0.57
C LEU A 30 20.92 -7.85 0.19
N PRO A 31 21.37 -7.66 -1.07
CA PRO A 31 22.77 -7.87 -1.45
C PRO A 31 23.73 -6.78 -0.96
N LEU A 32 23.22 -5.59 -0.58
CA LEU A 32 24.08 -4.44 -0.27
C LEU A 32 25.10 -4.71 0.86
N PRO A 33 24.74 -5.34 2.00
CA PRO A 33 25.71 -5.62 3.06
C PRO A 33 26.83 -6.56 2.63
N ALA A 34 26.54 -7.47 1.67
CA ALA A 34 27.54 -8.42 1.17
C ALA A 34 28.50 -7.77 0.14
N LEU A 35 28.04 -6.73 -0.55
CA LEU A 35 28.82 -6.01 -1.55
C LEU A 35 29.57 -4.79 -0.98
N ALA A 36 29.22 -4.37 0.22
CA ALA A 36 29.77 -3.17 0.84
C ALA A 36 31.19 -3.39 1.43
N PRO A 37 32.02 -2.34 1.45
CA PRO A 37 33.26 -2.32 2.20
C PRO A 37 33.01 -2.55 3.69
N ASP A 38 33.99 -3.13 4.41
CA ASP A 38 33.87 -3.50 5.83
C ASP A 38 33.38 -2.37 6.73
N GLY A 39 33.82 -1.13 6.49
CA GLY A 39 33.38 0.04 7.27
C GLY A 39 31.89 0.40 7.14
N LEU A 40 31.23 0.03 6.04
CA LEU A 40 29.81 0.31 5.80
C LEU A 40 28.91 -0.90 6.08
N ARG A 41 29.49 -2.09 6.13
CA ARG A 41 28.73 -3.34 6.26
C ARG A 41 27.86 -3.38 7.50
N LEU A 42 28.38 -2.99 8.65
CA LEU A 42 27.63 -2.97 9.89
C LEU A 42 26.44 -2.00 9.82
N TRP A 43 26.64 -0.81 9.27
CA TRP A 43 25.57 0.17 9.10
C TRP A 43 24.48 -0.34 8.17
N LEU A 44 24.83 -0.99 7.07
CA LEU A 44 23.85 -1.58 6.16
C LEU A 44 23.08 -2.73 6.82
N LEU A 45 23.75 -3.60 7.61
CA LEU A 45 23.07 -4.65 8.35
C LEU A 45 22.02 -4.12 9.33
N LEU A 46 22.21 -2.91 9.87
CA LEU A 46 21.23 -2.24 10.72
C LEU A 46 20.15 -1.52 9.91
N MET A 47 20.53 -0.86 8.80
CA MET A 47 19.61 -0.05 7.98
C MET A 47 18.65 -0.91 7.14
N VAL A 48 19.07 -2.09 6.70
CA VAL A 48 18.20 -3.01 5.93
C VAL A 48 16.94 -3.41 6.72
N PRO A 49 17.01 -3.93 7.95
CA PRO A 49 15.79 -4.24 8.71
C PRO A 49 14.98 -2.99 9.07
N LEU A 50 15.64 -1.88 9.37
CA LEU A 50 14.95 -0.62 9.66
C LEU A 50 14.16 -0.13 8.43
N GLY A 51 14.75 -0.18 7.25
CA GLY A 51 14.08 0.13 5.99
C GLY A 51 12.92 -0.82 5.69
N LEU A 52 13.06 -2.11 6.02
CA LEU A 52 11.97 -3.08 5.89
C LEU A 52 10.78 -2.72 6.78
N VAL A 53 11.01 -2.33 8.03
CA VAL A 53 9.95 -1.85 8.93
C VAL A 53 9.25 -0.62 8.34
N LEU A 54 10.01 0.31 7.76
CA LEU A 54 9.43 1.49 7.09
C LEU A 54 8.58 1.09 5.87
N VAL A 55 9.06 0.19 5.02
CA VAL A 55 8.30 -0.32 3.87
C VAL A 55 7.02 -1.00 4.34
N LEU A 56 7.10 -1.88 5.36
CA LEU A 56 5.92 -2.53 5.95
C LEU A 56 4.93 -1.52 6.51
N ALA A 57 5.41 -0.46 7.13
CA ALA A 57 4.56 0.63 7.61
C ALA A 57 3.87 1.36 6.44
N MET A 58 4.58 1.67 5.35
CA MET A 58 4.01 2.34 4.19
C MET A 58 2.96 1.50 3.46
N VAL A 59 3.15 0.18 3.37
CA VAL A 59 2.20 -0.74 2.72
C VAL A 59 1.08 -1.21 3.66
N SER A 60 1.03 -0.70 4.89
CA SER A 60 -0.01 -1.01 5.87
C SER A 60 -1.25 -0.10 5.77
N GLU A 61 -1.26 0.82 4.80
CA GLU A 61 -2.40 1.70 4.56
C GLU A 61 -3.69 0.90 4.36
N ARG A 62 -4.76 1.36 4.96
CA ARG A 62 -6.07 0.74 4.86
C ARG A 62 -7.19 1.78 4.86
N VAL A 63 -8.32 1.36 4.34
CA VAL A 63 -9.56 2.12 4.35
C VAL A 63 -10.54 1.44 5.28
N GLU A 64 -11.14 2.20 6.17
CA GLU A 64 -12.20 1.75 7.06
C GLU A 64 -13.47 2.51 6.70
N LEU A 65 -14.53 1.78 6.43
CA LEU A 65 -15.88 2.32 6.22
C LEU A 65 -16.73 1.95 7.42
N ASP A 66 -17.44 2.91 7.94
CA ASP A 66 -18.47 2.71 8.94
C ASP A 66 -19.75 3.49 8.58
N VAL A 67 -20.76 3.45 9.43
CA VAL A 67 -22.04 4.15 9.20
C VAL A 67 -21.90 5.67 9.21
N GLU A 68 -20.86 6.20 9.86
CA GLU A 68 -20.65 7.63 10.01
C GLU A 68 -19.81 8.19 8.87
N GLY A 69 -18.88 7.40 8.34
CA GLY A 69 -17.96 7.93 7.35
C GLY A 69 -16.89 6.97 6.84
N LEU A 70 -15.88 7.57 6.27
CA LEU A 70 -14.73 6.97 5.63
C LEU A 70 -13.46 7.42 6.35
N ARG A 71 -12.62 6.47 6.74
CA ARG A 71 -11.30 6.74 7.31
C ARG A 71 -10.21 6.05 6.49
N VAL A 72 -9.19 6.79 6.12
CA VAL A 72 -8.00 6.29 5.44
C VAL A 72 -6.78 6.54 6.30
N GLY A 73 -5.97 5.54 6.51
CA GLY A 73 -4.76 5.70 7.31
C GLY A 73 -3.92 4.44 7.43
N PRO A 74 -2.75 4.55 8.05
CA PRO A 74 -1.88 3.41 8.32
C PRO A 74 -2.47 2.50 9.39
N ALA A 75 -1.98 1.28 9.46
CA ALA A 75 -2.34 0.36 10.53
C ALA A 75 -1.97 0.90 11.92
N PRO A 76 -2.67 0.51 13.01
CA PRO A 76 -2.47 1.08 14.35
C PRO A 76 -1.04 0.94 14.86
N TRP A 77 -0.33 -0.16 14.53
CA TRP A 77 1.02 -0.40 15.00
C TRP A 77 2.06 0.60 14.48
N CYS A 78 1.80 1.26 13.34
CA CYS A 78 2.70 2.24 12.73
C CYS A 78 2.07 3.65 12.61
N ALA A 79 0.88 3.86 13.16
CA ALA A 79 0.19 5.15 13.09
C ALA A 79 0.98 6.29 13.76
N TRP A 80 1.82 5.98 14.76
CA TRP A 80 2.73 6.93 15.39
C TRP A 80 3.87 7.37 14.48
N LEU A 81 4.33 6.49 13.58
CA LEU A 81 5.43 6.76 12.63
C LEU A 81 4.91 7.49 11.39
N LEU A 82 3.77 7.04 10.86
CA LEU A 82 3.16 7.58 9.65
C LEU A 82 1.90 8.37 10.03
N ARG A 83 2.07 9.62 10.43
CA ARG A 83 0.95 10.53 10.76
C ARG A 83 0.12 10.95 9.54
N ARG A 84 0.00 10.07 8.55
CA ARG A 84 -0.76 10.29 7.32
C ARG A 84 -2.08 9.56 7.44
N GLY A 85 -3.15 10.30 7.43
CA GLY A 85 -4.49 9.76 7.43
C GLY A 85 -5.49 10.90 7.35
N TRP A 86 -6.69 10.58 6.89
CA TRP A 86 -7.80 11.50 6.86
C TRP A 86 -9.09 10.75 7.14
N GLN A 87 -10.07 11.48 7.60
CA GLN A 87 -11.39 10.98 7.92
C GLN A 87 -12.42 11.97 7.40
N LEU A 88 -13.52 11.46 6.85
CA LEU A 88 -14.63 12.24 6.35
C LEU A 88 -15.94 11.59 6.79
N GLN A 89 -16.91 12.41 7.16
CA GLN A 89 -18.29 11.98 7.31
C GLN A 89 -18.96 11.90 5.92
N TRP A 90 -19.91 10.99 5.75
CA TRP A 90 -20.59 10.82 4.46
C TRP A 90 -21.25 12.11 3.96
N GLY A 91 -21.81 12.91 4.86
CA GLY A 91 -22.42 14.21 4.53
C GLY A 91 -21.46 15.27 4.02
N GLU A 92 -20.15 15.11 4.25
CA GLU A 92 -19.13 16.04 3.75
C GLU A 92 -18.69 15.73 2.32
N VAL A 93 -18.96 14.52 1.83
CA VAL A 93 -18.60 14.09 0.47
C VAL A 93 -19.50 14.77 -0.53
N LYS A 94 -18.93 15.61 -1.39
CA LYS A 94 -19.67 16.39 -2.40
C LYS A 94 -19.55 15.83 -3.81
N ALA A 95 -18.38 15.33 -4.16
CA ALA A 95 -18.12 14.79 -5.48
C ALA A 95 -16.89 13.90 -5.52
N LEU A 96 -16.84 13.02 -6.50
CA LEU A 96 -15.63 12.27 -6.86
C LEU A 96 -15.08 12.85 -8.17
N VAL A 97 -13.89 13.45 -8.12
CA VAL A 97 -13.29 14.18 -9.24
C VAL A 97 -12.16 13.37 -9.85
N PRO A 98 -12.27 12.94 -11.11
CA PRO A 98 -11.18 12.29 -11.82
C PRO A 98 -10.08 13.29 -12.21
N VAL A 99 -8.83 12.92 -12.00
CA VAL A 99 -7.65 13.69 -12.42
C VAL A 99 -6.73 12.77 -13.22
N GLY A 100 -6.39 13.16 -14.44
CA GLY A 100 -5.46 12.43 -15.28
C GLY A 100 -4.03 12.52 -14.74
N THR A 101 -3.29 11.42 -14.84
CA THR A 101 -1.86 11.40 -14.51
C THR A 101 -1.03 11.52 -15.80
N SER A 102 0.23 11.95 -15.66
CA SER A 102 1.18 12.05 -16.79
C SER A 102 1.45 10.72 -17.50
N GLN A 103 1.13 9.60 -16.85
CA GLN A 103 1.31 8.24 -17.38
C GLN A 103 0.01 7.66 -18.00
N GLY A 104 -1.01 8.49 -18.26
CA GLY A 104 -2.27 8.07 -18.86
C GLY A 104 -3.26 7.40 -17.90
N GLY A 105 -2.91 7.25 -16.61
CA GLY A 105 -3.82 6.75 -15.59
C GLY A 105 -4.78 7.84 -15.09
N ARG A 106 -5.78 7.43 -14.30
CA ARG A 106 -6.71 8.34 -13.61
C ARG A 106 -6.68 8.09 -12.12
N VAL A 107 -6.52 9.13 -11.33
CA VAL A 107 -6.70 9.13 -9.88
C VAL A 107 -7.99 9.89 -9.55
N TYR A 108 -8.60 9.55 -8.45
CA TYR A 108 -9.86 10.15 -8.03
C TYR A 108 -9.69 10.86 -6.71
N TYR A 109 -10.22 12.07 -6.62
CA TYR A 109 -10.24 12.85 -5.40
C TYR A 109 -11.64 12.92 -4.84
N VAL A 110 -11.81 12.54 -3.58
CA VAL A 110 -13.02 12.79 -2.81
C VAL A 110 -13.01 14.26 -2.41
N ARG A 111 -13.91 15.02 -3.01
CA ARG A 111 -14.01 16.45 -2.76
C ARG A 111 -15.01 16.74 -1.64
N THR A 112 -14.59 17.53 -0.68
CA THR A 112 -15.44 18.16 0.32
C THR A 112 -15.64 19.63 -0.04
N GLY A 113 -16.38 20.40 0.79
CA GLY A 113 -16.57 21.83 0.54
C GLY A 113 -15.27 22.64 0.47
N GLN A 114 -14.22 22.23 1.19
CA GLN A 114 -12.97 22.98 1.29
C GLN A 114 -11.70 22.18 0.93
N LYS A 115 -11.76 20.85 0.93
CA LYS A 115 -10.60 19.98 0.75
C LYS A 115 -10.87 18.90 -0.29
N ALA A 116 -9.79 18.37 -0.83
CA ALA A 116 -9.83 17.21 -1.71
C ALA A 116 -8.86 16.15 -1.18
N HIS A 117 -9.34 14.93 -1.02
CA HIS A 117 -8.57 13.80 -0.51
C HIS A 117 -8.44 12.73 -1.58
N LEU A 118 -7.25 12.18 -1.76
CA LEU A 118 -7.03 11.13 -2.74
C LEU A 118 -7.77 9.85 -2.33
N LEU A 119 -8.60 9.31 -3.23
CA LEU A 119 -9.27 8.04 -3.03
C LEU A 119 -8.26 6.89 -3.18
N PRO A 120 -8.10 6.00 -2.20
CA PRO A 120 -7.19 4.86 -2.31
C PRO A 120 -7.69 3.85 -3.35
N GLN A 121 -6.93 3.67 -4.43
CA GLN A 121 -7.26 2.73 -5.51
C GLN A 121 -6.52 1.39 -5.40
N ARG A 122 -5.63 1.25 -4.41
CA ARG A 122 -4.77 0.08 -4.20
C ARG A 122 -5.28 -0.86 -3.12
N VAL A 123 -6.54 -0.73 -2.74
CA VAL A 123 -7.18 -1.56 -1.72
C VAL A 123 -7.60 -2.91 -2.28
N GLU A 124 -7.67 -3.89 -1.40
CA GLU A 124 -8.28 -5.18 -1.67
C GLU A 124 -9.78 -5.02 -1.92
N ASN A 125 -10.36 -5.89 -2.75
CA ASN A 125 -11.79 -5.87 -3.09
C ASN A 125 -12.31 -4.47 -3.49
N PHE A 126 -11.55 -3.79 -4.36
CA PHE A 126 -11.82 -2.40 -4.77
C PHE A 126 -13.26 -2.18 -5.26
N GLU A 127 -13.86 -3.15 -5.95
CA GLU A 127 -15.23 -3.05 -6.45
C GLU A 127 -16.27 -3.04 -5.31
N ASP A 128 -16.09 -3.91 -4.28
CA ASP A 128 -16.94 -3.91 -3.09
C ASP A 128 -16.77 -2.60 -2.31
N PHE A 129 -15.54 -2.14 -2.16
CA PHE A 129 -15.25 -0.82 -1.56
C PHE A 129 -15.99 0.31 -2.27
N LEU A 130 -15.93 0.37 -3.61
CA LEU A 130 -16.63 1.39 -4.39
C LEU A 130 -18.15 1.28 -4.27
N GLY A 131 -18.69 0.06 -4.32
CA GLY A 131 -20.13 -0.16 -4.15
C GLY A 131 -20.64 0.39 -2.82
N ARG A 132 -19.93 0.12 -1.72
CA ARG A 132 -20.27 0.65 -0.38
C ARG A 132 -20.05 2.15 -0.28
N PHE A 133 -18.96 2.66 -0.87
CA PHE A 133 -18.72 4.10 -0.94
C PHE A 133 -19.88 4.82 -1.64
N SER A 134 -20.31 4.32 -2.80
CA SER A 134 -21.45 4.89 -3.53
C SER A 134 -22.76 4.80 -2.75
N SER A 135 -23.05 3.64 -2.16
CA SER A 135 -24.25 3.43 -1.37
C SER A 135 -24.35 4.37 -0.16
N ASN A 136 -23.23 4.64 0.50
CA ASN A 136 -23.21 5.47 1.71
C ASN A 136 -23.11 6.97 1.40
N SER A 137 -22.42 7.35 0.32
CA SER A 137 -22.23 8.76 -0.05
C SER A 137 -23.26 9.29 -1.04
N GLY A 138 -23.98 8.39 -1.75
CA GLY A 138 -24.88 8.76 -2.85
C GLY A 138 -24.16 9.24 -4.11
N ILE A 139 -22.83 9.12 -4.20
CA ILE A 139 -22.04 9.58 -5.33
C ILE A 139 -21.97 8.52 -6.42
N ASP A 140 -22.18 8.94 -7.67
CA ASP A 140 -22.01 8.08 -8.84
C ASP A 140 -20.52 7.69 -9.02
N ILE A 141 -20.29 6.39 -9.13
CA ILE A 141 -18.97 5.79 -9.36
C ILE A 141 -18.84 5.21 -10.76
N SER A 142 -19.82 5.41 -11.64
CA SER A 142 -19.79 4.94 -13.01
C SER A 142 -18.57 5.54 -13.73
N GLY A 143 -17.62 4.73 -14.12
CA GLY A 143 -16.38 5.19 -14.74
C GLY A 143 -15.17 5.28 -13.83
N VAL A 144 -15.30 4.92 -12.53
CA VAL A 144 -14.15 4.76 -11.64
C VAL A 144 -13.44 3.44 -11.95
N GLN A 145 -12.15 3.53 -12.28
CA GLN A 145 -11.33 2.38 -12.66
C GLN A 145 -10.10 2.27 -11.76
N ARG A 146 -9.51 1.09 -11.66
CA ARG A 146 -8.22 0.91 -10.99
C ARG A 146 -7.11 1.64 -11.74
N LEU A 147 -6.21 2.27 -11.00
CA LEU A 147 -5.09 3.05 -11.54
C LEU A 147 -4.13 2.19 -12.38
N THR A 148 -3.81 1.00 -11.92
CA THR A 148 -2.80 0.13 -12.53
C THR A 148 -3.36 -1.27 -12.78
N PRO A 149 -3.18 -1.82 -14.00
CA PRO A 149 -3.60 -3.18 -14.31
C PRO A 149 -2.88 -4.20 -13.42
N PRO A 150 -3.55 -5.26 -12.93
CA PRO A 150 -2.96 -6.26 -12.05
C PRO A 150 -1.75 -7.00 -12.63
N TRP A 151 -1.67 -7.14 -13.96
CA TRP A 151 -0.57 -7.83 -14.62
C TRP A 151 0.79 -7.16 -14.41
N THR A 152 0.83 -5.83 -14.30
CA THR A 152 2.07 -5.08 -14.03
C THR A 152 2.67 -5.48 -12.68
N TYR A 153 1.85 -5.61 -11.65
CA TYR A 153 2.31 -6.09 -10.35
C TYR A 153 2.71 -7.56 -10.37
N LYS A 154 2.03 -8.40 -11.15
CA LYS A 154 2.43 -9.81 -11.31
C LYS A 154 3.80 -9.94 -11.95
N LEU A 155 4.07 -9.17 -13.01
CA LEU A 155 5.38 -9.15 -13.68
C LEU A 155 6.47 -8.65 -12.72
N LEU A 156 6.21 -7.56 -12.01
CA LEU A 156 7.17 -6.99 -11.05
C LEU A 156 7.43 -7.94 -9.87
N ALA A 157 6.40 -8.63 -9.38
CA ALA A 157 6.56 -9.65 -8.33
C ALA A 157 7.39 -10.84 -8.80
N ALA A 158 7.15 -11.32 -10.03
CA ALA A 158 7.90 -12.44 -10.60
C ALA A 158 9.38 -12.08 -10.78
N SER A 159 9.70 -10.89 -11.34
CA SER A 159 11.07 -10.45 -11.52
C SER A 159 11.80 -10.22 -10.19
N SER A 160 11.16 -9.58 -9.23
CA SER A 160 11.74 -9.37 -7.89
C SER A 160 11.93 -10.69 -7.14
N GLY A 161 10.98 -11.61 -7.25
CA GLY A 161 11.09 -12.95 -6.66
C GLY A 161 12.24 -13.75 -7.26
N LEU A 162 12.43 -13.68 -8.58
CA LEU A 162 13.57 -14.32 -9.25
C LEU A 162 14.92 -13.74 -8.79
N MET A 163 15.01 -12.42 -8.64
CA MET A 163 16.20 -11.78 -8.12
C MET A 163 16.54 -12.25 -6.70
N VAL A 164 15.58 -12.23 -5.77
CA VAL A 164 15.78 -12.72 -4.39
C VAL A 164 16.20 -14.20 -4.39
N ALA A 165 15.57 -15.04 -5.20
CA ALA A 165 15.95 -16.45 -5.31
C ALA A 165 17.40 -16.62 -5.78
N ALA A 166 17.82 -15.87 -6.80
CA ALA A 166 19.19 -15.89 -7.32
C ALA A 166 20.21 -15.44 -6.24
N GLU A 167 19.89 -14.39 -5.50
CA GLU A 167 20.74 -13.90 -4.41
C GLU A 167 20.92 -14.92 -3.30
N LEU A 168 19.84 -15.59 -2.89
CA LEU A 168 19.88 -16.64 -1.87
C LEU A 168 20.69 -17.86 -2.34
N LEU A 169 20.58 -18.24 -3.61
CA LEU A 169 21.39 -19.31 -4.18
C LEU A 169 22.88 -18.96 -4.20
N VAL A 170 23.24 -17.78 -4.65
CA VAL A 170 24.63 -17.30 -4.66
C VAL A 170 25.18 -17.19 -3.25
N GLY A 171 24.42 -16.63 -2.33
CA GLY A 171 24.79 -16.53 -0.91
C GLY A 171 24.98 -17.91 -0.25
N GLY A 172 24.07 -18.85 -0.51
CA GLY A 172 24.17 -20.23 -0.02
C GLY A 172 25.41 -20.96 -0.56
N VAL A 173 25.73 -20.81 -1.85
CA VAL A 173 26.93 -21.40 -2.47
C VAL A 173 28.21 -20.81 -1.87
N ARG A 174 28.26 -19.51 -1.65
CA ARG A 174 29.42 -18.85 -0.99
C ARG A 174 29.61 -19.35 0.43
N PHE A 175 28.53 -19.43 1.20
CA PHE A 175 28.57 -19.94 2.57
C PHE A 175 29.03 -21.40 2.64
N SER A 176 28.54 -22.28 1.74
CA SER A 176 28.94 -23.69 1.71
C SER A 176 30.39 -23.91 1.25
N ARG A 177 30.98 -22.96 0.53
CA ARG A 177 32.39 -23.03 0.10
C ARG A 177 33.37 -22.40 1.08
N GLY A 178 32.90 -21.88 2.23
CA GLY A 178 33.75 -21.29 3.27
C GLY A 178 34.42 -19.96 2.85
N LEU A 179 33.87 -19.29 1.86
CA LEU A 179 34.34 -17.98 1.34
C LEU A 179 33.49 -16.84 1.88
#